data_0f24590f800d319329af8648500d6313
#
_entry.id   0f24590f800d319329af8648500d6313
#
_cell.length_a   1.000
_cell.length_b   1.000
_cell.length_c   1.000
_cell.angle_alpha   90.00
_cell.angle_beta   90.00
_cell.angle_gamma   90.00
#
_symmetry.space_group_name_H-M   'P 1'
#
loop_
_entity.id
_entity.type
_entity.pdbx_description
1 polymer ?
#
loop_
_entity_poly.entity_id
_entity_poly.type
_entity_poly.pdbx_seq_one_letter_code
_entity_poly.pdbx_strand_id
1 'polypeptide(L)'
;MSSAQGSAQSENPAIATLLNVDGAVKVFNENSPKGRQGSHGMLLFAGNKILTSAKSKSTVEYRDGSRVRLFQNSTLVLNLSEEQTTNKRTFKFQLTLKSGSLRGRFVKGLQRTKIRTPTALIGIKGTSVRISENNNKATVSLTEGQVEVSNLYSSTTLNPGQWLTDFDRNTDLTQNVTQIPNLLSLKTAEYELDFRNAKAKQLDFSVQLQNSISGKSITRSGQVIFESDYKNIRLPKRFMLNDRGFARVLIGLDPPSLTDPEFKGLITIRAFMDGEGFDDVTEGHLVLKILNLGRKRTLLLDPDKGVSIKEG
;
A
#
# COMPACT_ATOMS: atom_id res chain seq x y z
N MET A 1 4.78 51.00 27.99
CA MET A 1 5.28 49.59 27.90
C MET A 1 4.19 48.80 27.22
N SER A 2 4.35 48.58 25.93
CA SER A 2 3.37 47.84 25.12
C SER A 2 3.90 46.41 24.96
N SER A 3 3.21 45.45 25.56
CA SER A 3 3.51 44.04 25.46
C SER A 3 2.96 43.51 24.13
N ALA A 4 3.85 43.26 23.18
CA ALA A 4 3.53 42.54 21.97
C ALA A 4 3.22 41.08 22.33
N GLN A 5 1.94 40.70 22.33
CA GLN A 5 1.51 39.32 22.32
C GLN A 5 1.82 38.75 20.94
N GLY A 6 2.91 38.01 20.85
CA GLY A 6 3.21 37.17 19.71
C GLY A 6 2.15 36.07 19.63
N SER A 7 1.27 36.15 18.64
CA SER A 7 0.38 35.04 18.27
C SER A 7 1.23 33.84 17.81
N ALA A 8 1.33 32.84 18.65
CA ALA A 8 1.85 31.52 18.24
C ALA A 8 0.94 31.02 17.13
N GLN A 9 1.39 31.12 15.89
CA GLN A 9 0.79 30.37 14.77
C GLN A 9 0.89 28.91 15.15
N SER A 10 -0.24 28.26 15.37
CA SER A 10 -0.31 26.81 15.52
C SER A 10 0.18 26.21 14.20
N GLU A 11 1.45 25.77 14.17
CA GLU A 11 1.97 25.02 13.02
C GLU A 11 1.14 23.76 12.89
N ASN A 12 0.31 23.69 11.84
CA ASN A 12 -0.40 22.46 11.49
C ASN A 12 0.64 21.35 11.30
N PRO A 13 0.57 20.24 12.04
CA PRO A 13 1.57 19.20 11.93
C PRO A 13 1.51 18.55 10.53
N ALA A 14 2.68 18.18 10.01
CA ALA A 14 2.74 17.39 8.78
C ALA A 14 1.96 16.10 8.98
N ILE A 15 1.09 15.74 8.03
CA ILE A 15 0.23 14.54 8.09
C ILE A 15 0.79 13.38 7.29
N ALA A 16 1.65 13.66 6.31
CA ALA A 16 2.25 12.67 5.45
C ALA A 16 3.59 13.16 4.88
N THR A 17 4.29 12.28 4.19
CA THR A 17 5.54 12.55 3.48
C THR A 17 5.42 12.10 2.03
N LEU A 18 5.92 12.90 1.09
CA LEU A 18 5.98 12.53 -0.32
C LEU A 18 7.21 11.65 -0.57
N LEU A 19 6.99 10.46 -1.10
CA LEU A 19 8.04 9.50 -1.45
C LEU A 19 8.00 9.15 -2.94
N ASN A 20 9.09 8.55 -3.42
CA ASN A 20 9.17 7.95 -4.77
C ASN A 20 8.62 8.85 -5.87
N VAL A 21 9.08 10.10 -5.92
CA VAL A 21 8.70 11.05 -6.95
C VAL A 21 9.38 10.65 -8.27
N ASP A 22 8.58 10.39 -9.29
CA ASP A 22 9.02 10.02 -10.63
C ASP A 22 8.32 10.93 -11.65
N GLY A 23 9.10 11.65 -12.47
CA GLY A 23 8.57 12.61 -13.42
C GLY A 23 8.14 13.95 -12.79
N ALA A 24 7.20 14.63 -13.42
CA ALA A 24 6.72 15.94 -13.02
C ALA A 24 5.56 15.81 -12.01
N VAL A 25 5.87 16.11 -10.75
CA VAL A 25 4.91 16.11 -9.64
C VAL A 25 4.91 17.49 -9.00
N LYS A 26 3.75 18.12 -8.88
CA LYS A 26 3.59 19.42 -8.22
C LYS A 26 2.77 19.31 -6.95
N VAL A 27 3.19 20.03 -5.92
CA VAL A 27 2.48 20.18 -4.64
C VAL A 27 2.04 21.63 -4.48
N PHE A 28 0.74 21.83 -4.27
CA PHE A 28 0.11 23.13 -4.08
C PHE A 28 -0.37 23.25 -2.64
N ASN A 29 -0.27 24.45 -2.08
CA ASN A 29 -0.86 24.85 -0.81
C ASN A 29 -1.23 26.35 -0.88
N GLU A 30 -1.81 26.88 0.19
CA GLU A 30 -2.21 28.29 0.26
C GLU A 30 -1.04 29.25 0.01
N ASN A 31 0.15 28.92 0.55
CA ASN A 31 1.38 29.73 0.41
C ASN A 31 2.09 29.52 -0.93
N SER A 32 1.65 28.55 -1.73
CA SER A 32 2.24 28.22 -3.03
C SER A 32 1.16 27.86 -4.06
N PRO A 33 0.37 28.85 -4.51
CA PRO A 33 -0.75 28.65 -5.44
C PRO A 33 -0.28 28.24 -6.85
N LYS A 34 0.95 28.55 -7.23
CA LYS A 34 1.59 28.10 -8.49
C LYS A 34 2.10 26.67 -8.41
N GLY A 35 2.13 26.07 -7.22
CA GLY A 35 2.68 24.77 -6.94
C GLY A 35 4.21 24.77 -6.91
N ARG A 36 4.77 23.91 -6.06
CA ARG A 36 6.21 23.61 -5.98
C ARG A 36 6.46 22.24 -6.57
N GLN A 37 7.64 22.04 -7.16
CA GLN A 37 8.08 20.72 -7.58
C GLN A 37 8.13 19.79 -6.35
N GLY A 38 7.47 18.64 -6.43
CA GLY A 38 7.53 17.62 -5.41
C GLY A 38 8.92 16.98 -5.36
N SER A 39 9.40 16.69 -4.17
CA SER A 39 10.67 15.98 -3.95
C SER A 39 10.50 14.89 -2.90
N HIS A 40 11.37 13.88 -2.96
CA HIS A 40 11.42 12.84 -1.94
C HIS A 40 11.68 13.45 -0.56
N GLY A 41 10.93 13.01 0.45
CA GLY A 41 11.02 13.52 1.81
C GLY A 41 10.23 14.82 2.07
N MET A 42 9.57 15.41 1.06
CA MET A 42 8.76 16.61 1.25
C MET A 42 7.61 16.34 2.23
N LEU A 43 7.53 17.15 3.27
CA LEU A 43 6.44 17.10 4.23
C LEU A 43 5.13 17.64 3.61
N LEU A 44 4.05 16.94 3.87
CA LEU A 44 2.72 17.25 3.37
C LEU A 44 1.78 17.58 4.54
N PHE A 45 0.94 18.56 4.32
CA PHE A 45 0.02 19.12 5.31
C PHE A 45 -1.43 18.96 4.84
N ALA A 46 -2.37 19.10 5.76
CA ALA A 46 -3.78 19.20 5.39
C ALA A 46 -4.00 20.37 4.42
N GLY A 47 -4.89 20.17 3.42
CA GLY A 47 -5.14 21.12 2.35
C GLY A 47 -4.16 21.02 1.17
N ASN A 48 -3.04 20.31 1.30
CA ASN A 48 -2.13 20.16 0.17
C ASN A 48 -2.79 19.38 -0.99
N LYS A 49 -2.61 19.90 -2.19
CA LYS A 49 -3.01 19.27 -3.44
C LYS A 49 -1.78 18.76 -4.18
N ILE A 50 -1.78 17.50 -4.56
CA ILE A 50 -0.72 16.84 -5.33
C ILE A 50 -1.23 16.58 -6.73
N LEU A 51 -0.45 16.97 -7.73
CA LEU A 51 -0.72 16.75 -9.13
C LEU A 51 0.45 15.97 -9.75
N THR A 52 0.14 14.87 -10.40
CA THR A 52 1.08 14.11 -11.24
C THR A 52 0.75 14.36 -12.71
N SER A 53 1.75 14.71 -13.50
CA SER A 53 1.60 14.90 -14.95
C SER A 53 1.65 13.56 -15.70
N ALA A 54 1.59 13.59 -17.03
CA ALA A 54 1.80 12.41 -17.87
C ALA A 54 3.14 11.73 -17.54
N LYS A 55 3.17 10.40 -17.57
CA LYS A 55 4.33 9.54 -17.24
C LYS A 55 4.94 9.79 -15.86
N SER A 56 4.17 10.39 -14.96
CA SER A 56 4.66 10.76 -13.62
C SER A 56 3.92 9.96 -12.53
N LYS A 57 4.60 9.71 -11.43
CA LYS A 57 4.06 8.94 -10.30
C LYS A 57 4.63 9.48 -8.99
N SER A 58 3.91 9.31 -7.90
CA SER A 58 4.42 9.58 -6.57
C SER A 58 3.76 8.68 -5.52
N THR A 59 4.38 8.58 -4.35
CA THR A 59 3.82 7.87 -3.21
C THR A 59 3.71 8.84 -2.05
N VAL A 60 2.56 8.87 -1.42
CA VAL A 60 2.30 9.58 -0.16
C VAL A 60 2.29 8.54 0.95
N GLU A 61 3.15 8.71 1.93
CA GLU A 61 3.20 7.88 3.13
C GLU A 61 2.68 8.66 4.33
N TYR A 62 1.67 8.12 4.98
CA TYR A 62 1.08 8.68 6.21
C TYR A 62 1.85 8.21 7.44
N ARG A 63 1.67 8.93 8.57
CA ARG A 63 2.36 8.61 9.85
C ARG A 63 2.04 7.24 10.41
N ASP A 64 0.89 6.66 10.05
CA ASP A 64 0.48 5.32 10.45
C ASP A 64 1.08 4.21 9.58
N GLY A 65 1.90 4.55 8.58
CA GLY A 65 2.48 3.63 7.60
C GLY A 65 1.57 3.34 6.41
N SER A 66 0.37 3.91 6.35
CA SER A 66 -0.50 3.83 5.17
C SER A 66 0.16 4.52 3.99
N ARG A 67 0.05 3.94 2.79
CA ARG A 67 0.65 4.45 1.56
C ARG A 67 -0.37 4.62 0.47
N VAL A 68 -0.31 5.76 -0.21
CA VAL A 68 -1.12 6.07 -1.39
C VAL A 68 -0.19 6.36 -2.55
N ARG A 69 -0.17 5.48 -3.55
CA ARG A 69 0.56 5.66 -4.79
C ARG A 69 -0.34 6.33 -5.82
N LEU A 70 0.07 7.49 -6.30
CA LEU A 70 -0.58 8.22 -7.39
C LEU A 70 0.05 7.82 -8.71
N PHE A 71 -0.78 7.55 -9.70
CA PHE A 71 -0.34 7.32 -11.08
C PHE A 71 -0.38 8.62 -11.88
N GLN A 72 -0.04 8.57 -13.16
CA GLN A 72 -0.02 9.77 -14.01
C GLN A 72 -1.39 10.48 -14.08
N ASN A 73 -1.38 11.75 -14.44
CA ASN A 73 -2.57 12.58 -14.67
C ASN A 73 -3.55 12.61 -13.48
N SER A 74 -3.03 12.46 -12.26
CA SER A 74 -3.85 12.37 -11.05
C SER A 74 -3.79 13.65 -10.24
N THR A 75 -4.92 14.00 -9.64
CA THR A 75 -5.04 15.13 -8.70
C THR A 75 -5.62 14.63 -7.38
N LEU A 76 -4.80 14.65 -6.34
CA LEU A 76 -5.16 14.26 -4.98
C LEU A 76 -5.13 15.48 -4.04
N VAL A 77 -6.15 15.62 -3.20
CA VAL A 77 -6.16 16.60 -2.09
C VAL A 77 -6.13 15.84 -0.77
N LEU A 78 -5.22 16.25 0.11
CA LEU A 78 -5.09 15.72 1.45
C LEU A 78 -5.97 16.54 2.39
N ASN A 79 -7.05 15.96 2.89
CA ASN A 79 -7.92 16.60 3.86
C ASN A 79 -7.69 15.98 5.24
N LEU A 80 -7.75 16.79 6.28
CA LEU A 80 -7.74 16.30 7.66
C LEU A 80 -9.15 16.39 8.20
N SER A 81 -9.62 15.34 8.84
CA SER A 81 -10.69 15.45 9.81
C SER A 81 -10.17 14.96 11.16
N GLU A 82 -10.16 15.85 12.13
CA GLU A 82 -9.91 15.49 13.51
C GLU A 82 -11.18 14.89 14.13
N GLU A 83 -11.05 13.75 14.79
CA GLU A 83 -11.98 13.34 15.82
C GLU A 83 -11.27 13.36 17.17
N GLN A 84 -11.70 14.24 18.03
CA GLN A 84 -11.39 14.17 19.44
C GLN A 84 -12.30 13.12 20.09
N THR A 85 -11.73 12.01 20.48
CA THR A 85 -12.31 11.18 21.52
C THR A 85 -11.49 11.31 22.79
N THR A 86 -12.16 11.33 23.90
CA THR A 86 -11.80 11.81 25.25
C THR A 86 -10.46 11.34 25.82
N ASN A 87 -9.70 10.42 25.20
CA ASN A 87 -8.40 9.97 25.70
C ASN A 87 -7.41 9.45 24.66
N LYS A 88 -7.72 9.48 23.36
CA LYS A 88 -6.77 9.15 22.29
C LYS A 88 -6.99 10.04 21.08
N ARG A 89 -5.95 10.73 20.63
CA ARG A 89 -5.97 11.44 19.34
C ARG A 89 -6.05 10.42 18.22
N THR A 90 -7.24 10.23 17.66
CA THR A 90 -7.46 9.39 16.48
C THR A 90 -7.51 10.30 15.27
N PHE A 91 -6.56 10.17 14.37
CA PHE A 91 -6.57 10.92 13.11
C PHE A 91 -7.42 10.17 12.09
N LYS A 92 -8.46 10.80 11.57
CA LYS A 92 -9.20 10.32 10.40
C LYS A 92 -8.59 10.97 9.16
N PHE A 93 -8.04 10.16 8.27
CA PHE A 93 -7.57 10.67 6.99
C PHE A 93 -8.75 10.75 6.03
N GLN A 94 -8.92 11.91 5.43
CA GLN A 94 -9.81 12.11 4.29
C GLN A 94 -8.97 12.49 3.08
N LEU A 95 -9.25 11.86 1.97
CA LEU A 95 -8.61 12.11 0.70
C LEU A 95 -9.66 12.50 -0.32
N THR A 96 -9.31 13.38 -1.23
CA THR A 96 -10.16 13.65 -2.40
C THR A 96 -9.34 13.40 -3.66
N LEU A 97 -9.66 12.32 -4.37
CA LEU A 97 -9.18 12.07 -5.72
C LEU A 97 -10.09 12.83 -6.69
N LYS A 98 -9.60 13.96 -7.21
CA LYS A 98 -10.38 14.79 -8.14
C LYS A 98 -10.42 14.20 -9.56
N SER A 99 -9.31 13.56 -9.97
CA SER A 99 -9.15 12.91 -11.25
C SER A 99 -7.94 11.98 -11.24
N GLY A 100 -7.88 11.05 -12.18
CA GLY A 100 -6.77 10.11 -12.35
C GLY A 100 -6.94 8.85 -11.52
N SER A 101 -5.83 8.24 -11.10
CA SER A 101 -5.89 6.96 -10.40
C SER A 101 -4.88 6.85 -9.26
N LEU A 102 -5.25 6.08 -8.25
CA LEU A 102 -4.41 5.75 -7.11
C LEU A 102 -4.50 4.27 -6.73
N ARG A 103 -3.45 3.78 -6.09
CA ARG A 103 -3.46 2.57 -5.28
C ARG A 103 -3.20 2.95 -3.83
N GLY A 104 -4.13 2.58 -2.94
CA GLY A 104 -4.01 2.79 -1.51
C GLY A 104 -3.77 1.48 -0.77
N ARG A 105 -2.75 1.44 0.09
CA ARG A 105 -2.57 0.40 1.10
C ARG A 105 -2.71 1.05 2.47
N PHE A 106 -3.79 0.70 3.16
CA PHE A 106 -4.15 1.29 4.45
C PHE A 106 -3.92 0.27 5.57
N VAL A 107 -3.25 0.70 6.62
CA VAL A 107 -2.96 -0.13 7.79
C VAL A 107 -4.27 -0.48 8.50
N LYS A 108 -4.40 -1.74 8.93
CA LYS A 108 -5.54 -2.19 9.75
C LYS A 108 -5.47 -1.52 11.12
N GLY A 109 -6.50 -0.78 11.49
CA GLY A 109 -6.56 -0.08 12.76
C GLY A 109 -7.94 0.52 13.07
N LEU A 110 -8.02 1.29 14.14
CA LEU A 110 -9.25 1.95 14.58
C LEU A 110 -9.69 3.10 13.65
N GLN A 111 -8.85 3.49 12.69
CA GLN A 111 -9.08 4.62 11.82
C GLN A 111 -9.89 4.22 10.59
N ARG A 112 -10.95 4.97 10.31
CA ARG A 112 -11.72 4.88 9.08
C ARG A 112 -11.21 5.93 8.09
N THR A 113 -10.48 5.48 7.07
CA THR A 113 -10.09 6.36 5.97
C THR A 113 -11.26 6.53 5.02
N LYS A 114 -11.53 7.76 4.60
CA LYS A 114 -12.53 8.07 3.56
C LYS A 114 -11.83 8.66 2.35
N ILE A 115 -12.13 8.13 1.18
CA ILE A 115 -11.71 8.71 -0.09
C ILE A 115 -12.96 9.20 -0.80
N ARG A 116 -12.95 10.49 -1.14
CA ARG A 116 -13.99 11.11 -1.94
C ARG A 116 -13.51 11.23 -3.38
N THR A 117 -14.37 10.90 -4.32
CA THR A 117 -14.19 11.24 -5.75
C THR A 117 -15.37 12.12 -6.19
N PRO A 118 -15.33 12.71 -7.40
CA PRO A 118 -16.50 13.33 -7.99
C PRO A 118 -17.72 12.41 -8.05
N THR A 119 -17.50 11.10 -8.20
CA THR A 119 -18.53 10.09 -8.45
C THR A 119 -19.02 9.43 -7.16
N ALA A 120 -18.15 9.17 -6.18
CA ALA A 120 -18.46 8.33 -5.03
C ALA A 120 -17.75 8.76 -3.74
N LEU A 121 -18.25 8.24 -2.62
CA LEU A 121 -17.59 8.21 -1.33
C LEU A 121 -17.19 6.76 -1.01
N ILE A 122 -15.92 6.56 -0.70
CA ILE A 122 -15.32 5.25 -0.49
C ILE A 122 -14.79 5.18 0.95
N GLY A 123 -15.43 4.33 1.76
CA GLY A 123 -15.07 4.07 3.16
C GLY A 123 -14.16 2.85 3.27
N ILE A 124 -12.97 3.02 3.87
CA ILE A 124 -11.91 2.02 3.89
C ILE A 124 -11.67 1.50 5.30
N LYS A 125 -11.56 0.17 5.44
CA LYS A 125 -11.23 -0.51 6.70
C LYS A 125 -10.04 -1.44 6.52
N GLY A 126 -8.79 -0.89 6.56
CA GLY A 126 -7.56 -1.68 6.50
C GLY A 126 -7.44 -2.52 5.22
N THR A 127 -7.13 -1.90 4.09
CA THR A 127 -7.33 -2.48 2.76
C THR A 127 -6.15 -2.24 1.83
N SER A 128 -6.05 -3.08 0.78
CA SER A 128 -5.37 -2.74 -0.48
C SER A 128 -6.43 -2.52 -1.55
N VAL A 129 -6.54 -1.28 -2.03
CA VAL A 129 -7.58 -0.83 -2.96
C VAL A 129 -6.95 -0.01 -4.09
N ARG A 130 -7.49 -0.15 -5.30
CA ARG A 130 -7.20 0.72 -6.42
C ARG A 130 -8.47 1.50 -6.79
N ILE A 131 -8.30 2.78 -7.06
CA ILE A 131 -9.40 3.69 -7.41
C ILE A 131 -8.97 4.50 -8.62
N SER A 132 -9.81 4.56 -9.63
CA SER A 132 -9.67 5.49 -10.74
C SER A 132 -10.94 6.34 -10.89
N GLU A 133 -10.73 7.59 -11.29
CA GLU A 133 -11.79 8.58 -11.52
C GLU A 133 -11.46 9.35 -12.78
N ASN A 134 -12.22 9.13 -13.85
CA ASN A 134 -12.04 9.77 -15.15
C ASN A 134 -13.39 10.12 -15.75
N ASN A 135 -13.56 11.35 -16.20
CA ASN A 135 -14.77 11.82 -16.88
C ASN A 135 -16.07 11.52 -16.12
N ASN A 136 -16.09 11.76 -14.80
CA ASN A 136 -17.21 11.47 -13.90
C ASN A 136 -17.63 9.99 -13.86
N LYS A 137 -16.71 9.09 -14.16
CA LYS A 137 -16.86 7.67 -13.98
C LYS A 137 -15.75 7.14 -13.11
N ALA A 138 -16.11 6.28 -12.16
CA ALA A 138 -15.18 5.68 -11.23
C ALA A 138 -15.06 4.17 -11.44
N THR A 139 -13.89 3.65 -11.11
CA THR A 139 -13.62 2.22 -10.91
C THR A 139 -13.00 2.04 -9.54
N VAL A 140 -13.50 1.06 -8.79
CA VAL A 140 -12.94 0.68 -7.48
C VAL A 140 -12.69 -0.81 -7.47
N SER A 141 -11.44 -1.24 -7.32
CA SER A 141 -11.06 -2.65 -7.23
C SER A 141 -10.39 -2.95 -5.90
N LEU A 142 -10.80 -4.04 -5.26
CA LEU A 142 -10.37 -4.41 -3.91
C LEU A 142 -9.58 -5.72 -3.90
N THR A 143 -8.36 -5.68 -3.41
CA THR A 143 -7.51 -6.87 -3.25
C THR A 143 -7.56 -7.42 -1.83
N GLU A 144 -7.54 -6.55 -0.81
CA GLU A 144 -7.47 -6.97 0.60
C GLU A 144 -8.38 -6.09 1.47
N GLY A 145 -9.01 -6.68 2.48
CA GLY A 145 -9.83 -5.98 3.46
C GLY A 145 -11.29 -5.82 3.04
N GLN A 146 -11.91 -4.69 3.37
CA GLN A 146 -13.30 -4.40 3.05
C GLN A 146 -13.47 -2.91 2.72
N VAL A 147 -14.25 -2.61 1.71
CA VAL A 147 -14.53 -1.24 1.25
C VAL A 147 -16.03 -1.05 1.07
N GLU A 148 -16.55 0.02 1.64
CA GLU A 148 -17.91 0.49 1.39
C GLU A 148 -17.86 1.59 0.32
N VAL A 149 -18.59 1.41 -0.77
CA VAL A 149 -18.70 2.39 -1.86
C VAL A 149 -20.12 2.91 -1.89
N SER A 150 -20.28 4.24 -1.88
CA SER A 150 -21.60 4.89 -1.99
C SER A 150 -21.56 6.01 -3.02
N ASN A 151 -22.60 6.12 -3.83
CA ASN A 151 -22.85 7.23 -4.74
C ASN A 151 -24.17 7.93 -4.36
N LEU A 152 -24.77 8.72 -5.25
CA LEU A 152 -26.04 9.39 -4.98
C LEU A 152 -27.24 8.43 -4.99
N TYR A 153 -27.13 7.30 -5.67
CA TYR A 153 -28.23 6.36 -5.88
C TYR A 153 -28.25 5.22 -4.86
N SER A 154 -27.09 4.61 -4.57
CA SER A 154 -27.01 3.41 -3.74
C SER A 154 -25.68 3.28 -3.02
N SER A 155 -25.57 2.26 -2.18
CA SER A 155 -24.33 1.86 -1.55
C SER A 155 -24.14 0.35 -1.59
N THR A 156 -22.89 -0.10 -1.65
CA THR A 156 -22.51 -1.52 -1.61
C THR A 156 -21.18 -1.71 -0.90
N THR A 157 -20.92 -2.96 -0.50
CA THR A 157 -19.67 -3.35 0.11
C THR A 157 -18.92 -4.28 -0.83
N LEU A 158 -17.66 -3.98 -1.11
CA LEU A 158 -16.75 -4.86 -1.84
C LEU A 158 -15.98 -5.74 -0.88
N ASN A 159 -15.82 -7.00 -1.26
CA ASN A 159 -14.94 -7.99 -0.65
C ASN A 159 -13.69 -8.22 -1.52
N PRO A 160 -12.63 -8.84 -0.99
CA PRO A 160 -11.41 -9.11 -1.74
C PRO A 160 -11.68 -9.84 -3.06
N GLY A 161 -11.05 -9.39 -4.13
CA GLY A 161 -11.25 -9.89 -5.49
C GLY A 161 -12.45 -9.31 -6.23
N GLN A 162 -13.20 -8.40 -5.61
CA GLN A 162 -14.35 -7.74 -6.24
C GLN A 162 -14.01 -6.32 -6.70
N TRP A 163 -14.74 -5.87 -7.69
CA TRP A 163 -14.66 -4.52 -8.20
C TRP A 163 -16.02 -3.96 -8.66
N LEU A 164 -16.05 -2.65 -8.78
CA LEU A 164 -17.06 -1.86 -9.49
C LEU A 164 -16.35 -1.13 -10.61
N THR A 165 -16.84 -1.23 -11.84
CA THR A 165 -16.20 -0.62 -13.00
C THR A 165 -17.09 0.40 -13.68
N ASP A 166 -16.48 1.49 -14.13
CA ASP A 166 -17.06 2.50 -15.02
C ASP A 166 -18.45 3.00 -14.57
N PHE A 167 -18.67 3.09 -13.27
CA PHE A 167 -19.91 3.55 -12.68
C PHE A 167 -19.92 5.08 -12.50
N ASP A 168 -21.09 5.68 -12.57
CA ASP A 168 -21.33 7.10 -12.33
C ASP A 168 -22.15 7.33 -11.04
N ARG A 169 -22.57 8.58 -10.81
CA ARG A 169 -23.34 8.96 -9.61
C ARG A 169 -24.71 8.33 -9.51
N ASN A 170 -25.28 7.88 -10.64
CA ASN A 170 -26.65 7.38 -10.75
C ASN A 170 -26.69 5.87 -11.00
N THR A 171 -25.55 5.21 -11.07
CA THR A 171 -25.44 3.76 -11.26
C THR A 171 -25.90 3.03 -10.01
N ASP A 172 -26.73 1.99 -10.15
CA ASP A 172 -27.02 1.06 -9.05
C ASP A 172 -25.80 0.20 -8.77
N LEU A 173 -25.08 0.53 -7.70
CA LEU A 173 -23.85 -0.16 -7.33
C LEU A 173 -24.10 -1.61 -6.90
N THR A 174 -25.28 -1.92 -6.39
CA THR A 174 -25.58 -3.26 -5.85
C THR A 174 -25.62 -4.32 -6.94
N GLN A 175 -25.95 -3.94 -8.16
CA GLN A 175 -26.08 -4.82 -9.33
C GLN A 175 -24.80 -4.88 -10.17
N ASN A 176 -23.84 -4.02 -9.90
CA ASN A 176 -22.63 -3.86 -10.73
C ASN A 176 -21.35 -4.43 -10.10
N VAL A 177 -21.46 -5.08 -8.93
CA VAL A 177 -20.32 -5.76 -8.29
C VAL A 177 -19.98 -7.03 -9.05
N THR A 178 -18.75 -7.13 -9.55
CA THR A 178 -18.24 -8.31 -10.26
C THR A 178 -16.90 -8.76 -9.72
N GLN A 179 -16.39 -9.92 -10.17
CA GLN A 179 -15.07 -10.40 -9.79
C GLN A 179 -14.00 -9.76 -10.67
N ILE A 180 -12.87 -9.39 -10.06
CA ILE A 180 -11.70 -8.91 -10.81
C ILE A 180 -11.20 -10.06 -11.68
N PRO A 181 -11.10 -9.88 -13.01
CA PRO A 181 -10.87 -10.99 -13.93
C PRO A 181 -9.44 -11.55 -13.88
N ASN A 182 -8.47 -10.79 -13.42
CA ASN A 182 -7.06 -11.16 -13.51
C ASN A 182 -6.35 -11.03 -12.16
N LEU A 183 -5.25 -11.76 -12.01
CA LEU A 183 -4.40 -11.71 -10.83
C LEU A 183 -2.92 -11.88 -11.17
N LEU A 184 -2.04 -11.38 -10.31
CA LEU A 184 -0.64 -11.73 -10.29
C LEU A 184 -0.45 -13.00 -9.44
N SER A 185 0.02 -14.09 -10.05
CA SER A 185 0.36 -15.32 -9.34
C SER A 185 1.85 -15.34 -9.04
N LEU A 186 2.22 -15.48 -7.78
CA LEU A 186 3.60 -15.64 -7.32
C LEU A 186 3.80 -17.09 -6.90
N LYS A 187 4.81 -17.76 -7.46
CA LYS A 187 5.11 -19.17 -7.14
C LYS A 187 6.61 -19.38 -6.95
N THR A 188 6.96 -20.15 -5.94
CA THR A 188 8.33 -20.62 -5.69
C THR A 188 8.34 -22.14 -5.46
N ALA A 189 9.49 -22.77 -5.60
CA ALA A 189 9.69 -24.15 -5.18
C ALA A 189 9.94 -24.25 -3.66
N GLU A 190 10.35 -23.15 -3.01
CA GLU A 190 10.77 -23.13 -1.62
C GLU A 190 9.88 -22.16 -0.81
N TYR A 191 8.90 -22.69 -0.08
CA TYR A 191 7.99 -21.92 0.79
C TYR A 191 8.46 -21.89 2.26
N GLU A 192 9.40 -22.74 2.63
CA GLU A 192 9.98 -22.79 3.97
C GLU A 192 11.48 -22.48 3.91
N LEU A 193 11.90 -21.49 4.67
CA LEU A 193 13.29 -21.00 4.69
C LEU A 193 13.93 -21.31 6.04
N ASP A 194 15.02 -22.07 6.03
CA ASP A 194 15.76 -22.43 7.23
C ASP A 194 16.99 -21.51 7.41
N PHE A 195 17.04 -20.76 8.49
CA PHE A 195 18.13 -19.85 8.84
C PHE A 195 19.00 -20.36 9.99
N ARG A 196 19.07 -21.69 10.24
CA ARG A 196 19.90 -22.26 11.32
C ARG A 196 21.34 -21.73 11.33
N ASN A 197 21.91 -21.51 10.19
CA ASN A 197 23.29 -21.04 10.05
C ASN A 197 23.42 -19.52 9.95
N ALA A 198 22.35 -18.77 10.19
CA ALA A 198 22.29 -17.30 10.13
C ALA A 198 22.92 -16.67 8.85
N LYS A 199 22.89 -17.39 7.73
CA LYS A 199 23.39 -16.90 6.44
C LYS A 199 22.26 -16.37 5.58
N ALA A 200 22.56 -15.30 4.84
CA ALA A 200 21.67 -14.79 3.80
C ALA A 200 21.28 -15.90 2.81
N LYS A 201 20.03 -15.90 2.38
CA LYS A 201 19.50 -16.81 1.38
C LYS A 201 19.10 -16.08 0.11
N GLN A 202 19.12 -16.80 -0.99
CA GLN A 202 18.50 -16.38 -2.24
C GLN A 202 17.22 -17.14 -2.43
N LEU A 203 16.18 -16.44 -2.84
CA LEU A 203 14.89 -17.00 -3.21
C LEU A 203 14.60 -16.70 -4.67
N ASP A 204 14.31 -17.75 -5.41
CA ASP A 204 13.86 -17.69 -6.80
C ASP A 204 12.36 -17.94 -6.85
N PHE A 205 11.61 -17.03 -7.46
CA PHE A 205 10.18 -17.17 -7.65
C PHE A 205 9.74 -16.60 -9.01
N SER A 206 8.65 -17.16 -9.51
CA SER A 206 8.01 -16.68 -10.73
C SER A 206 6.84 -15.76 -10.43
N VAL A 207 6.62 -14.79 -11.31
CA VAL A 207 5.45 -13.92 -11.34
C VAL A 207 4.76 -14.15 -12.69
N GLN A 208 3.47 -14.46 -12.65
CA GLN A 208 2.66 -14.68 -13.84
C GLN A 208 1.34 -13.93 -13.73
N LEU A 209 1.05 -13.12 -14.75
CA LEU A 209 -0.28 -12.57 -14.94
C LEU A 209 -1.20 -13.64 -15.52
N GLN A 210 -2.30 -13.91 -14.85
CA GLN A 210 -3.24 -14.95 -15.23
C GLN A 210 -4.69 -14.54 -14.97
N ASN A 211 -5.61 -15.17 -15.70
CA ASN A 211 -7.03 -15.03 -15.42
C ASN A 211 -7.37 -15.69 -14.07
N SER A 212 -8.12 -15.01 -13.23
CA SER A 212 -8.41 -15.43 -11.86
C SER A 212 -9.28 -16.69 -11.77
N ILE A 213 -10.09 -16.97 -12.79
CA ILE A 213 -11.02 -18.11 -12.81
C ILE A 213 -10.38 -19.31 -13.51
N SER A 214 -9.89 -19.11 -14.74
CA SER A 214 -9.38 -20.22 -15.56
C SER A 214 -7.91 -20.57 -15.30
N GLY A 215 -7.16 -19.71 -14.59
CA GLY A 215 -5.72 -19.87 -14.40
C GLY A 215 -4.88 -19.71 -15.65
N LYS A 216 -5.49 -19.38 -16.80
CA LYS A 216 -4.77 -19.20 -18.07
C LYS A 216 -3.90 -17.94 -18.02
N SER A 217 -2.69 -18.05 -18.53
CA SER A 217 -1.76 -16.93 -18.67
C SER A 217 -2.34 -15.83 -19.57
N ILE A 218 -2.09 -14.59 -19.18
CA ILE A 218 -2.50 -13.38 -19.91
C ILE A 218 -1.28 -12.77 -20.56
N THR A 219 -1.37 -12.51 -21.85
CA THR A 219 -0.33 -11.89 -22.68
C THR A 219 -0.40 -10.37 -22.51
N ARG A 220 0.28 -9.85 -21.51
CA ARG A 220 0.31 -8.41 -21.21
C ARG A 220 1.57 -8.07 -20.45
N SER A 221 2.41 -7.23 -21.03
CA SER A 221 3.59 -6.69 -20.35
C SER A 221 3.21 -5.56 -19.40
N GLY A 222 4.08 -5.27 -18.45
CA GLY A 222 3.92 -4.17 -17.52
C GLY A 222 4.92 -4.21 -16.39
N GLN A 223 5.04 -3.08 -15.71
CA GLN A 223 5.90 -2.97 -14.55
C GLN A 223 5.23 -3.56 -13.31
N VAL A 224 5.97 -4.36 -12.57
CA VAL A 224 5.58 -4.91 -11.27
C VAL A 224 6.40 -4.23 -10.17
N ILE A 225 5.75 -3.87 -9.10
CA ILE A 225 6.38 -3.42 -7.86
C ILE A 225 6.19 -4.51 -6.81
N PHE A 226 7.27 -4.76 -6.05
CA PHE A 226 7.25 -5.66 -4.92
C PHE A 226 7.30 -4.88 -3.61
N GLU A 227 6.54 -5.34 -2.62
CA GLU A 227 6.54 -4.82 -1.25
C GLU A 227 6.63 -5.99 -0.26
N SER A 228 7.27 -5.75 0.88
CA SER A 228 7.27 -6.69 2.00
C SER A 228 7.26 -5.91 3.31
N ASP A 229 6.68 -6.50 4.34
CA ASP A 229 6.77 -5.99 5.71
C ASP A 229 8.10 -6.41 6.37
N TYR A 230 8.82 -7.35 5.76
CA TYR A 230 10.11 -7.80 6.23
C TYR A 230 11.22 -6.85 5.79
N LYS A 231 11.93 -6.25 6.76
CA LYS A 231 12.93 -5.21 6.49
C LYS A 231 14.22 -5.74 5.87
N ASN A 232 14.58 -6.99 6.17
CA ASN A 232 15.86 -7.61 5.75
C ASN A 232 15.70 -8.37 4.41
N ILE A 233 14.96 -7.80 3.47
CA ILE A 233 14.72 -8.33 2.12
C ILE A 233 15.19 -7.33 1.08
N ARG A 234 15.90 -7.82 0.06
CA ARG A 234 16.35 -7.01 -1.08
C ARG A 234 15.43 -7.26 -2.27
N LEU A 235 14.36 -6.49 -2.35
CA LEU A 235 13.43 -6.52 -3.47
C LEU A 235 13.90 -5.64 -4.64
N PRO A 236 13.69 -6.05 -5.90
CA PRO A 236 13.95 -5.19 -7.04
C PRO A 236 13.03 -3.96 -7.01
N LYS A 237 13.60 -2.78 -7.23
CA LYS A 237 12.84 -1.52 -7.23
C LYS A 237 11.85 -1.42 -8.39
N ARG A 238 12.17 -2.01 -9.52
CA ARG A 238 11.36 -2.04 -10.75
C ARG A 238 11.60 -3.38 -11.43
N PHE A 239 10.54 -4.01 -11.88
CA PHE A 239 10.60 -5.27 -12.56
C PHE A 239 9.57 -5.32 -13.69
N MET A 240 9.93 -5.87 -14.85
CA MET A 240 9.04 -5.91 -16.01
C MET A 240 8.60 -7.34 -16.27
N LEU A 241 7.31 -7.53 -16.43
CA LEU A 241 6.79 -8.73 -17.08
C LEU A 241 7.09 -8.67 -18.57
N ASN A 242 7.46 -9.80 -19.14
CA ASN A 242 7.60 -9.93 -20.59
C ASN A 242 6.22 -9.91 -21.29
N ASP A 243 6.20 -9.98 -22.61
CA ASP A 243 4.97 -9.95 -23.41
C ASP A 243 4.01 -11.10 -23.12
N ARG A 244 4.50 -12.20 -22.53
CA ARG A 244 3.68 -13.31 -22.06
C ARG A 244 3.12 -13.12 -20.65
N GLY A 245 3.29 -11.92 -20.07
CA GLY A 245 2.87 -11.62 -18.70
C GLY A 245 3.66 -12.37 -17.62
N PHE A 246 4.89 -12.80 -17.93
CA PHE A 246 5.71 -13.64 -17.08
C PHE A 246 7.05 -12.98 -16.73
N ALA A 247 7.54 -13.30 -15.54
CA ALA A 247 8.90 -12.98 -15.14
C ALA A 247 9.43 -13.97 -14.09
N ARG A 248 10.75 -14.09 -14.00
CA ARG A 248 11.44 -14.83 -12.95
C ARG A 248 12.25 -13.86 -12.11
N VAL A 249 12.14 -13.95 -10.80
CA VAL A 249 12.67 -12.96 -9.87
C VAL A 249 13.58 -13.67 -8.87
N LEU A 250 14.81 -13.15 -8.74
CA LEU A 250 15.77 -13.59 -7.72
C LEU A 250 15.92 -12.47 -6.68
N ILE A 251 15.72 -12.79 -5.42
CA ILE A 251 15.85 -11.85 -4.31
C ILE A 251 16.79 -12.38 -3.24
N GLY A 252 17.39 -11.47 -2.47
CA GLY A 252 18.16 -11.79 -1.28
C GLY A 252 17.36 -11.59 -0.01
N LEU A 253 17.46 -12.53 0.91
CA LEU A 253 16.89 -12.47 2.24
C LEU A 253 18.02 -12.63 3.26
N ASP A 254 18.16 -11.64 4.14
CA ASP A 254 19.04 -11.77 5.30
C ASP A 254 18.23 -12.37 6.47
N PRO A 255 18.88 -13.07 7.41
CA PRO A 255 18.18 -13.70 8.52
C PRO A 255 17.45 -12.65 9.38
N PRO A 256 16.28 -12.96 9.94
CA PRO A 256 15.60 -12.09 10.86
C PRO A 256 16.44 -11.83 12.10
N SER A 257 16.30 -10.66 12.69
CA SER A 257 16.89 -10.36 13.99
C SER A 257 16.20 -11.22 15.05
N LEU A 258 16.97 -11.91 15.87
CA LEU A 258 16.47 -12.68 17.01
C LEU A 258 15.78 -11.80 18.08
N THR A 259 16.01 -10.48 17.99
CA THR A 259 15.49 -9.48 18.94
C THR A 259 14.28 -8.72 18.38
N ASP A 260 13.76 -9.10 17.20
CA ASP A 260 12.57 -8.47 16.65
C ASP A 260 11.30 -9.11 17.25
N PRO A 261 10.65 -8.46 18.24
CA PRO A 261 9.48 -9.02 18.92
C PRO A 261 8.24 -9.09 18.02
N GLU A 262 8.26 -8.36 16.89
CA GLU A 262 7.13 -8.32 15.95
C GLU A 262 7.21 -9.42 14.89
N PHE A 263 8.36 -10.09 14.75
CA PHE A 263 8.55 -11.11 13.75
C PHE A 263 7.85 -12.43 14.12
N LYS A 264 6.80 -12.77 13.40
CA LYS A 264 5.95 -13.95 13.65
C LYS A 264 6.35 -15.21 12.86
N GLY A 265 7.56 -15.24 12.33
CA GLY A 265 8.04 -16.39 11.54
C GLY A 265 7.46 -16.48 10.11
N LEU A 266 6.75 -15.46 9.64
CA LEU A 266 6.21 -15.38 8.30
C LEU A 266 6.73 -14.14 7.58
N ILE A 267 7.14 -14.30 6.32
CA ILE A 267 7.49 -13.20 5.43
C ILE A 267 6.46 -13.17 4.30
N THR A 268 5.81 -12.04 4.12
CA THR A 268 4.90 -11.84 3.00
C THR A 268 5.55 -10.92 1.97
N ILE A 269 5.64 -11.41 0.73
CA ILE A 269 6.01 -10.62 -0.44
C ILE A 269 4.71 -10.35 -1.21
N ARG A 270 4.43 -9.08 -1.48
CA ARG A 270 3.31 -8.62 -2.29
C ARG A 270 3.82 -8.10 -3.62
N ALA A 271 3.06 -8.34 -4.67
CA ALA A 271 3.35 -7.81 -5.99
C ALA A 271 2.11 -7.15 -6.58
N PHE A 272 2.27 -6.00 -7.22
CA PHE A 272 1.19 -5.32 -7.91
C PHE A 272 1.66 -4.68 -9.21
N MET A 273 0.75 -4.56 -10.16
CA MET A 273 1.01 -3.88 -11.43
C MET A 273 1.11 -2.38 -11.21
N ASP A 274 2.15 -1.75 -11.75
CA ASP A 274 2.46 -0.33 -11.56
C ASP A 274 2.07 0.49 -12.80
N GLY A 275 0.94 1.12 -12.75
CA GLY A 275 0.45 2.01 -13.81
C GLY A 275 -1.07 2.06 -13.88
N GLU A 276 -1.55 2.91 -14.75
CA GLU A 276 -2.96 2.96 -15.13
C GLU A 276 -3.35 1.74 -15.97
N GLY A 277 -4.64 1.46 -16.02
CA GLY A 277 -5.20 0.39 -16.84
C GLY A 277 -4.96 -1.02 -16.29
N PHE A 278 -4.52 -1.17 -15.04
CA PHE A 278 -4.41 -2.45 -14.35
C PHE A 278 -5.42 -2.57 -13.19
N ASP A 279 -6.54 -1.87 -13.28
CA ASP A 279 -7.64 -1.98 -12.31
C ASP A 279 -8.29 -3.36 -12.33
N ASP A 280 -8.13 -4.07 -13.45
CA ASP A 280 -8.57 -5.44 -13.72
C ASP A 280 -7.63 -6.53 -13.18
N VAL A 281 -6.61 -6.17 -12.39
CA VAL A 281 -5.60 -7.10 -11.87
C VAL A 281 -5.52 -6.99 -10.35
N THR A 282 -5.78 -8.10 -9.66
CA THR A 282 -5.51 -8.19 -8.22
C THR A 282 -4.01 -8.38 -7.94
N GLU A 283 -3.59 -7.95 -6.78
CA GLU A 283 -2.23 -8.14 -6.28
C GLU A 283 -1.95 -9.62 -6.02
N GLY A 284 -0.69 -10.01 -6.23
CA GLY A 284 -0.21 -11.34 -5.88
C GLY A 284 0.48 -11.34 -4.52
N HIS A 285 0.36 -12.46 -3.81
CA HIS A 285 1.01 -12.67 -2.52
C HIS A 285 1.82 -13.96 -2.52
N LEU A 286 3.03 -13.90 -1.96
CA LEU A 286 3.86 -15.05 -1.66
C LEU A 286 4.17 -15.02 -0.17
N VAL A 287 3.75 -16.05 0.55
CA VAL A 287 3.99 -16.20 1.98
C VAL A 287 5.06 -17.27 2.20
N LEU A 288 6.14 -16.90 2.88
CA LEU A 288 7.26 -17.76 3.21
C LEU A 288 7.26 -18.00 4.72
N LYS A 289 7.45 -19.25 5.13
CA LYS A 289 7.58 -19.64 6.53
C LYS A 289 9.05 -19.73 6.90
N ILE A 290 9.44 -19.12 7.99
CA ILE A 290 10.79 -19.21 8.53
C ILE A 290 10.87 -20.34 9.52
N LEU A 291 11.76 -21.28 9.22
CA LEU A 291 12.08 -22.39 10.12
C LEU A 291 13.38 -22.09 10.90
N ASN A 292 13.46 -22.62 12.10
CA ASN A 292 14.69 -22.65 12.89
C ASN A 292 15.41 -21.28 12.92
N LEU A 293 14.70 -20.25 13.39
CA LEU A 293 15.37 -19.03 13.85
C LEU A 293 16.40 -19.51 14.87
N GLY A 294 17.70 -19.35 14.54
CA GLY A 294 18.79 -19.80 15.37
C GLY A 294 18.68 -19.21 16.78
N ARG A 295 17.88 -19.81 17.62
CA ARG A 295 17.81 -19.49 19.04
C ARG A 295 19.17 -19.84 19.60
N LYS A 296 19.89 -18.86 20.12
CA LYS A 296 21.08 -19.10 20.93
C LYS A 296 20.64 -19.92 22.13
N ARG A 297 20.94 -21.21 22.09
CA ARG A 297 20.85 -22.04 23.30
C ARG A 297 21.98 -21.60 24.18
N THR A 298 21.69 -20.91 25.26
CA THR A 298 22.66 -20.57 26.27
C THR A 298 22.75 -21.75 27.20
N LEU A 299 23.88 -22.47 27.16
CA LEU A 299 24.24 -23.47 28.17
C LEU A 299 24.55 -22.71 29.45
N LEU A 300 23.68 -22.83 30.45
CA LEU A 300 23.96 -22.36 31.80
C LEU A 300 24.58 -23.54 32.55
N LEU A 301 25.84 -23.40 32.88
CA LEU A 301 26.54 -24.30 33.81
C LEU A 301 26.28 -23.78 35.23
N ASP A 302 25.39 -24.46 35.94
CA ASP A 302 25.20 -24.23 37.37
C ASP A 302 26.07 -25.27 38.12
N PRO A 303 27.02 -24.83 38.94
CA PRO A 303 27.90 -25.74 39.62
C PRO A 303 27.18 -26.76 40.51
N ASP A 304 25.99 -26.42 41.04
CA ASP A 304 25.24 -27.25 41.97
C ASP A 304 24.10 -28.04 41.29
N LYS A 305 23.68 -27.65 40.09
CA LYS A 305 22.51 -28.22 39.38
C LYS A 305 22.83 -28.85 38.04
N GLY A 306 24.12 -28.81 37.63
CA GLY A 306 24.54 -29.35 36.35
C GLY A 306 24.20 -28.43 35.14
N VAL A 307 24.14 -29.02 33.97
CA VAL A 307 23.92 -28.26 32.70
C VAL A 307 22.43 -28.09 32.47
N SER A 308 21.96 -26.85 32.40
CA SER A 308 20.61 -26.53 31.93
C SER A 308 20.66 -25.75 30.61
N ILE A 309 19.71 -26.05 29.70
CA ILE A 309 19.58 -25.34 28.43
C ILE A 309 18.46 -24.30 28.63
N LYS A 310 18.81 -23.02 28.54
CA LYS A 310 17.80 -21.96 28.48
C LYS A 310 17.58 -21.59 27.03
N GLU A 311 16.38 -21.81 26.52
CA GLU A 311 15.95 -21.29 25.24
C GLU A 311 15.61 -19.80 25.40
N GLY A 312 16.34 -18.92 24.70
CA GLY A 312 16.14 -17.49 24.72
C GLY A 312 15.31 -17.04 23.53
#